data_488595b3746acb4c7ef631746dd0158b
#
_entry.id   488595b3746acb4c7ef631746dd0158b
#
_cell.length_a   1.000
_cell.length_b   1.000
_cell.length_c   1.000
_cell.angle_alpha   90.00
_cell.angle_beta   90.00
_cell.angle_gamma   90.00
#
_symmetry.space_group_name_H-M   'P 1'
#
loop_
_entity.id
_entity.type
_entity.pdbx_description
1 polymer ?
#
loop_
_entity_poly.entity_id
_entity_poly.type
_entity_poly.pdbx_seq_one_letter_code
_entity_poly.pdbx_strand_id
1 'polypeptide(L)'
;MQENNLNNFGLTVFDLKKLKGKRKIKFVQIDTLDQGLAAKESGIEMIGTSYEQSKAHFPQKLKGVHFQFGLRWGNQASTEEALRESMKAMNDGAQSIYCPMSPSVVEVLSKEEIPVIAHVGLIPPKITLTGGYRAVGKSFDEAKMVWETAKRYESAGAFAIELEVVPGKLASEITKRTSLFTISLGSGSKCDAQYLFSADILGEKNDFLPRHAKRYKTLFKEHDKIHNERINAYKEFINDVDNNLFEDKKYSVSMDDEVLNKLINFIDKK
;
A
#
# COMPACT_ATOMS: atom_id res chain seq x y z
N MET A 1 -21.05 25.71 12.43
CA MET A 1 -20.53 24.48 13.03
C MET A 1 -20.17 23.54 11.89
N GLN A 2 -18.94 23.09 11.72
CA GLN A 2 -18.32 22.17 10.73
C GLN A 2 -17.38 22.78 9.69
N GLU A 3 -16.73 23.90 9.93
CA GLU A 3 -15.62 24.37 9.08
C GLU A 3 -14.27 23.64 9.34
N ASN A 4 -14.16 22.80 10.37
CA ASN A 4 -12.89 22.17 10.79
C ASN A 4 -12.60 20.79 10.18
N ASN A 5 -13.43 20.24 9.28
CA ASN A 5 -13.23 18.87 8.77
C ASN A 5 -12.58 18.78 7.39
N LEU A 6 -12.50 19.85 6.61
CA LEU A 6 -11.90 19.83 5.26
C LEU A 6 -10.38 19.71 5.26
N ASN A 7 -9.70 20.10 6.34
CA ASN A 7 -8.24 20.02 6.46
C ASN A 7 -7.68 18.59 6.71
N ASN A 8 -8.54 17.58 6.80
CA ASN A 8 -8.16 16.21 7.13
C ASN A 8 -7.93 15.30 5.91
N PHE A 9 -8.29 15.74 4.69
CA PHE A 9 -8.29 14.86 3.52
C PHE A 9 -7.04 14.90 2.64
N GLY A 10 -6.10 15.82 2.86
CA GLY A 10 -5.01 16.03 1.91
C GLY A 10 -5.53 16.47 0.53
N LEU A 11 -4.91 15.99 -0.54
CA LEU A 11 -5.38 16.24 -1.91
C LEU A 11 -6.63 15.41 -2.20
N THR A 12 -7.71 16.07 -2.56
CA THR A 12 -8.94 15.40 -3.03
C THR A 12 -8.82 15.00 -4.51
N VAL A 13 -9.74 14.17 -5.00
CA VAL A 13 -9.83 13.86 -6.45
C VAL A 13 -10.02 15.13 -7.28
N PHE A 14 -10.75 16.10 -6.77
CA PHE A 14 -10.91 17.40 -7.41
C PHE A 14 -9.58 18.16 -7.53
N ASP A 15 -8.76 18.15 -6.48
CA ASP A 15 -7.44 18.77 -6.49
C ASP A 15 -6.50 18.06 -7.46
N LEU A 16 -6.47 16.72 -7.46
CA LEU A 16 -5.68 15.93 -8.40
C LEU A 16 -6.03 16.27 -9.86
N LYS A 17 -7.32 16.34 -10.20
CA LYS A 17 -7.77 16.75 -11.54
C LYS A 17 -7.30 18.17 -11.89
N LYS A 18 -7.35 19.12 -10.94
CA LYS A 18 -6.86 20.50 -11.14
C LYS A 18 -5.34 20.60 -11.30
N LEU A 19 -4.61 19.69 -10.69
CA LEU A 19 -3.13 19.65 -10.71
C LEU A 19 -2.58 18.92 -11.93
N LYS A 20 -3.42 18.26 -12.72
CA LYS A 20 -3.04 17.61 -13.98
C LYS A 20 -2.25 18.57 -14.86
N GLY A 21 -1.07 18.13 -15.30
CA GLY A 21 -0.18 18.90 -16.17
C GLY A 21 0.51 20.10 -15.49
N LYS A 22 0.21 20.44 -14.23
CA LYS A 22 0.78 21.62 -13.54
C LYS A 22 1.97 21.26 -12.65
N ARG A 23 1.88 20.17 -11.89
CA ARG A 23 2.97 19.67 -11.07
C ARG A 23 2.85 18.18 -10.85
N LYS A 24 3.96 17.57 -10.48
CA LYS A 24 4.03 16.14 -10.22
C LYS A 24 3.66 15.79 -8.79
N ILE A 25 2.80 14.79 -8.65
CA ILE A 25 2.40 14.22 -7.37
C ILE A 25 3.33 13.03 -7.02
N LYS A 26 3.74 12.93 -5.76
CA LYS A 26 4.52 11.84 -5.22
C LYS A 26 3.57 10.82 -4.62
N PHE A 27 3.61 9.61 -5.15
CA PHE A 27 2.74 8.50 -4.75
C PHE A 27 3.57 7.29 -4.33
N VAL A 28 3.21 6.65 -3.21
CA VAL A 28 3.85 5.41 -2.76
C VAL A 28 2.81 4.36 -2.37
N GLN A 29 3.10 3.10 -2.73
CA GLN A 29 2.41 1.93 -2.18
C GLN A 29 3.08 1.53 -0.87
N ILE A 30 2.29 1.28 0.16
CA ILE A 30 2.75 0.84 1.46
C ILE A 30 2.22 -0.56 1.79
N ASP A 31 2.98 -1.30 2.59
CA ASP A 31 2.55 -2.58 3.16
C ASP A 31 2.16 -2.43 4.63
N THR A 32 2.81 -1.52 5.35
CA THR A 32 2.62 -1.30 6.79
C THR A 32 2.23 0.14 7.12
N LEU A 33 1.61 0.33 8.28
CA LEU A 33 1.25 1.66 8.77
C LEU A 33 2.49 2.52 9.03
N ASP A 34 3.58 1.93 9.53
CA ASP A 34 4.84 2.64 9.81
C ASP A 34 5.45 3.23 8.54
N GLN A 35 5.43 2.48 7.42
CA GLN A 35 5.81 3.01 6.11
C GLN A 35 4.94 4.21 5.73
N GLY A 36 3.63 4.12 5.99
CA GLY A 36 2.68 5.19 5.70
C GLY A 36 2.92 6.45 6.53
N LEU A 37 3.21 6.31 7.82
CA LEU A 37 3.53 7.41 8.70
C LEU A 37 4.82 8.11 8.27
N ALA A 38 5.88 7.35 8.00
CA ALA A 38 7.14 7.89 7.49
C ALA A 38 6.97 8.58 6.12
N ALA A 39 6.17 8.00 5.22
CA ALA A 39 5.87 8.61 3.93
C ALA A 39 5.13 9.95 4.09
N LYS A 40 4.10 9.99 4.93
CA LYS A 40 3.35 11.22 5.25
C LYS A 40 4.26 12.30 5.82
N GLU A 41 5.07 11.98 6.82
CA GLU A 41 6.00 12.92 7.45
C GLU A 41 7.06 13.44 6.47
N SER A 42 7.45 12.64 5.49
CA SER A 42 8.39 13.05 4.45
C SER A 42 7.77 13.91 3.33
N GLY A 43 6.45 14.17 3.36
CA GLY A 43 5.76 14.99 2.36
C GLY A 43 5.29 14.20 1.13
N ILE A 44 5.11 12.89 1.22
CA ILE A 44 4.38 12.11 0.21
C ILE A 44 2.91 12.55 0.24
N GLU A 45 2.35 12.79 -0.93
CA GLU A 45 1.01 13.42 -1.08
C GLU A 45 -0.09 12.40 -1.34
N MET A 46 0.28 11.23 -1.90
CA MET A 46 -0.64 10.14 -2.20
C MET A 46 -0.06 8.82 -1.68
N ILE A 47 -0.87 8.06 -0.95
CA ILE A 47 -0.49 6.78 -0.37
C ILE A 47 -1.53 5.74 -0.76
N GLY A 48 -1.08 4.57 -1.18
CA GLY A 48 -1.94 3.44 -1.51
C GLY A 48 -1.57 2.17 -0.77
N THR A 49 -2.55 1.29 -0.60
CA THR A 49 -2.35 -0.11 -0.18
C THR A 49 -3.46 -0.97 -0.75
N SER A 50 -3.25 -2.28 -0.82
CA SER A 50 -4.34 -3.20 -1.13
C SER A 50 -5.38 -3.19 -0.01
N TYR A 51 -6.67 -3.24 -0.38
CA TYR A 51 -7.72 -3.32 0.62
C TYR A 51 -7.68 -4.68 1.32
N GLU A 52 -7.59 -4.64 2.62
CA GLU A 52 -7.69 -5.76 3.56
C GLU A 52 -8.33 -5.22 4.84
N GLN A 53 -9.19 -6.01 5.48
CA GLN A 53 -9.88 -5.58 6.70
C GLN A 53 -8.91 -5.16 7.81
N SER A 54 -7.75 -5.80 7.90
CA SER A 54 -6.68 -5.45 8.85
C SER A 54 -6.11 -4.05 8.64
N LYS A 55 -6.25 -3.50 7.43
CA LYS A 55 -5.76 -2.17 7.03
C LYS A 55 -6.86 -1.11 6.99
N ALA A 56 -8.10 -1.45 7.29
CA ALA A 56 -9.26 -0.52 7.26
C ALA A 56 -9.05 0.75 8.11
N HIS A 57 -8.21 0.67 9.14
CA HIS A 57 -7.90 1.81 10.00
C HIS A 57 -6.79 2.75 9.47
N PHE A 58 -6.09 2.39 8.38
CA PHE A 58 -4.96 3.18 7.84
C PHE A 58 -5.36 4.61 7.43
N PRO A 59 -6.48 4.85 6.72
CA PRO A 59 -6.85 6.20 6.32
C PRO A 59 -7.01 7.14 7.50
N GLN A 60 -7.57 6.66 8.62
CA GLN A 60 -7.77 7.45 9.82
C GLN A 60 -6.46 7.87 10.50
N LYS A 61 -5.40 7.04 10.39
CA LYS A 61 -4.06 7.33 10.91
C LYS A 61 -3.23 8.19 9.95
N LEU A 62 -3.54 8.12 8.66
CA LEU A 62 -2.82 8.81 7.59
C LEU A 62 -3.58 10.04 7.06
N LYS A 63 -4.36 10.72 7.94
CA LYS A 63 -5.06 11.95 7.58
C LYS A 63 -4.09 13.00 7.01
N GLY A 64 -4.54 13.75 6.02
CA GLY A 64 -3.75 14.80 5.36
C GLY A 64 -2.98 14.35 4.12
N VAL A 65 -3.12 13.08 3.71
CA VAL A 65 -2.68 12.58 2.40
C VAL A 65 -3.88 12.07 1.60
N HIS A 66 -3.77 12.02 0.29
CA HIS A 66 -4.75 11.30 -0.54
C HIS A 66 -4.55 9.80 -0.32
N PHE A 67 -5.55 9.12 0.23
CA PHE A 67 -5.44 7.68 0.52
C PHE A 67 -6.26 6.86 -0.47
N GLN A 68 -5.59 5.88 -1.09
CA GLN A 68 -6.17 4.95 -2.05
C GLN A 68 -6.17 3.54 -1.50
N PHE A 69 -7.30 2.83 -1.57
CA PHE A 69 -7.31 1.38 -1.49
C PHE A 69 -7.32 0.73 -2.87
N GLY A 70 -6.62 -0.40 -3.00
CA GLY A 70 -6.55 -1.15 -4.25
C GLY A 70 -7.29 -2.48 -4.16
N LEU A 71 -8.17 -2.74 -5.13
CA LEU A 71 -8.65 -4.09 -5.41
C LEU A 71 -7.51 -4.90 -6.01
N ARG A 72 -7.39 -6.17 -5.61
CA ARG A 72 -6.42 -7.09 -6.21
C ARG A 72 -7.08 -7.91 -7.30
N TRP A 73 -6.50 -7.93 -8.48
CA TRP A 73 -6.96 -8.81 -9.55
C TRP A 73 -6.96 -10.27 -9.09
N GLY A 74 -8.09 -10.95 -9.24
CA GLY A 74 -8.28 -12.33 -8.83
C GLY A 74 -8.94 -12.53 -7.47
N ASN A 75 -9.09 -11.47 -6.66
CA ASN A 75 -9.78 -11.57 -5.37
C ASN A 75 -11.30 -11.41 -5.52
N GLN A 76 -11.75 -10.62 -6.51
CA GLN A 76 -13.16 -10.40 -6.78
C GLN A 76 -13.57 -11.25 -7.99
N ALA A 77 -14.50 -12.19 -7.80
CA ALA A 77 -14.99 -13.06 -8.84
C ALA A 77 -16.10 -12.41 -9.70
N SER A 78 -16.69 -11.32 -9.24
CA SER A 78 -17.79 -10.63 -9.91
C SER A 78 -17.72 -9.12 -9.77
N THR A 79 -18.49 -8.42 -10.62
CA THR A 79 -18.67 -6.96 -10.52
C THR A 79 -19.33 -6.55 -9.21
N GLU A 80 -20.27 -7.35 -8.71
CA GLU A 80 -20.95 -7.09 -7.44
C GLU A 80 -19.99 -7.17 -6.26
N GLU A 81 -19.08 -8.15 -6.26
CA GLU A 81 -18.03 -8.24 -5.23
C GLU A 81 -17.08 -7.05 -5.28
N ALA A 82 -16.67 -6.64 -6.49
CA ALA A 82 -15.84 -5.44 -6.67
C ALA A 82 -16.52 -4.18 -6.15
N LEU A 83 -17.82 -4.01 -6.44
CA LEU A 83 -18.62 -2.89 -5.94
C LEU A 83 -18.72 -2.93 -4.41
N ARG A 84 -19.08 -4.07 -3.84
CA ARG A 84 -19.22 -4.27 -2.38
C ARG A 84 -17.92 -3.96 -1.64
N GLU A 85 -16.80 -4.45 -2.14
CA GLU A 85 -15.49 -4.20 -1.54
C GLU A 85 -15.07 -2.74 -1.68
N SER A 86 -15.32 -2.14 -2.83
CA SER A 86 -15.07 -0.71 -3.06
C SER A 86 -15.88 0.18 -2.10
N MET A 87 -17.16 -0.12 -1.90
CA MET A 87 -18.01 0.61 -0.94
C MET A 87 -17.50 0.47 0.50
N LYS A 88 -17.06 -0.72 0.91
CA LYS A 88 -16.42 -0.91 2.22
C LYS A 88 -15.16 -0.07 2.35
N ALA A 89 -14.29 -0.12 1.36
CA ALA A 89 -13.05 0.65 1.36
C ALA A 89 -13.29 2.17 1.42
N MET A 90 -14.31 2.67 0.71
CA MET A 90 -14.72 4.09 0.79
C MET A 90 -15.24 4.44 2.19
N ASN A 91 -16.06 3.58 2.81
CA ASN A 91 -16.56 3.78 4.18
C ASN A 91 -15.43 3.77 5.21
N ASP A 92 -14.36 2.99 4.98
CA ASP A 92 -13.16 2.97 5.81
C ASP A 92 -12.26 4.20 5.60
N GLY A 93 -12.60 5.09 4.66
CA GLY A 93 -11.98 6.39 4.46
C GLY A 93 -11.04 6.51 3.26
N ALA A 94 -11.11 5.57 2.29
CA ALA A 94 -10.45 5.77 1.01
C ALA A 94 -11.01 7.00 0.29
N GLN A 95 -10.16 7.70 -0.46
CA GLN A 95 -10.56 8.80 -1.34
C GLN A 95 -10.62 8.36 -2.80
N SER A 96 -10.05 7.21 -3.12
CA SER A 96 -10.12 6.57 -4.43
C SER A 96 -9.87 5.06 -4.35
N ILE A 97 -10.32 4.36 -5.37
CA ILE A 97 -10.17 2.91 -5.50
C ILE A 97 -9.35 2.60 -6.75
N TYR A 98 -8.23 1.90 -6.58
CA TYR A 98 -7.54 1.28 -7.71
C TYR A 98 -8.28 0.00 -8.13
N CYS A 99 -8.58 -0.11 -9.42
CA CYS A 99 -9.32 -1.25 -9.97
C CYS A 99 -8.65 -1.74 -11.26
N PRO A 100 -7.93 -2.90 -11.24
CA PRO A 100 -7.27 -3.47 -12.41
C PRO A 100 -8.20 -4.37 -13.25
N MET A 101 -9.51 -4.23 -13.06
CA MET A 101 -10.53 -5.02 -13.77
C MET A 101 -10.91 -4.36 -15.10
N SER A 102 -11.85 -4.96 -15.83
CA SER A 102 -12.27 -4.48 -17.15
C SER A 102 -12.94 -3.10 -17.11
N PRO A 103 -12.98 -2.37 -18.25
CA PRO A 103 -13.70 -1.11 -18.33
C PRO A 103 -15.18 -1.21 -17.91
N SER A 104 -15.84 -2.34 -18.15
CA SER A 104 -17.23 -2.56 -17.73
C SER A 104 -17.41 -2.59 -16.22
N VAL A 105 -16.44 -3.14 -15.48
CA VAL A 105 -16.45 -3.09 -14.02
C VAL A 105 -16.20 -1.66 -13.53
N VAL A 106 -15.22 -0.98 -14.12
CA VAL A 106 -14.92 0.43 -13.80
C VAL A 106 -16.13 1.31 -14.04
N GLU A 107 -16.88 1.08 -15.13
CA GLU A 107 -18.11 1.83 -15.43
C GLU A 107 -19.18 1.67 -14.33
N VAL A 108 -19.38 0.45 -13.83
CA VAL A 108 -20.32 0.20 -12.72
C VAL A 108 -19.88 0.97 -11.46
N LEU A 109 -18.59 0.88 -11.08
CA LEU A 109 -18.08 1.60 -9.92
C LEU A 109 -18.22 3.13 -10.10
N SER A 110 -17.92 3.65 -11.29
CA SER A 110 -17.98 5.08 -11.58
C SER A 110 -19.44 5.62 -11.61
N LYS A 111 -20.43 4.81 -11.99
CA LYS A 111 -21.84 5.16 -11.92
C LYS A 111 -22.34 5.33 -10.49
N GLU A 112 -21.72 4.60 -9.55
CA GLU A 112 -21.97 4.76 -8.10
C GLU A 112 -21.09 5.85 -7.47
N GLU A 113 -20.53 6.76 -8.30
CA GLU A 113 -19.69 7.88 -7.89
C GLU A 113 -18.41 7.48 -7.13
N ILE A 114 -17.96 6.23 -7.24
CA ILE A 114 -16.69 5.78 -6.68
C ILE A 114 -15.55 6.31 -7.55
N PRO A 115 -14.59 7.08 -7.01
CA PRO A 115 -13.45 7.57 -7.78
C PRO A 115 -12.48 6.43 -8.12
N VAL A 116 -12.43 6.03 -9.39
CA VAL A 116 -11.65 4.87 -9.83
C VAL A 116 -10.34 5.29 -10.49
N ILE A 117 -9.26 4.63 -10.09
CA ILE A 117 -7.95 4.60 -10.77
C ILE A 117 -7.89 3.28 -11.56
N ALA A 118 -7.94 3.37 -12.87
CA ALA A 118 -7.82 2.21 -13.76
C ALA A 118 -6.34 1.84 -14.01
N HIS A 119 -6.10 0.77 -14.78
CA HIS A 119 -4.75 0.29 -15.05
C HIS A 119 -4.56 -0.10 -16.52
N VAL A 120 -3.40 0.30 -17.11
CA VAL A 120 -2.93 -0.18 -18.41
C VAL A 120 -1.43 -0.48 -18.37
N GLY A 121 -0.99 -1.32 -19.30
CA GLY A 121 0.39 -1.75 -19.40
C GLY A 121 0.60 -3.13 -18.83
N LEU A 122 1.67 -3.32 -18.07
CA LEU A 122 1.97 -4.58 -17.40
C LEU A 122 1.04 -4.75 -16.19
N ILE A 123 0.34 -5.88 -16.15
CA ILE A 123 -0.44 -6.28 -14.98
C ILE A 123 0.18 -7.60 -14.48
N PRO A 124 0.96 -7.59 -13.37
CA PRO A 124 1.72 -8.75 -12.93
C PRO A 124 0.94 -10.07 -12.88
N PRO A 125 -0.29 -10.14 -12.35
CA PRO A 125 -1.07 -11.37 -12.38
C PRO A 125 -1.50 -11.85 -13.78
N LYS A 126 -1.40 -10.99 -14.80
CA LYS A 126 -1.79 -11.27 -16.19
C LYS A 126 -0.59 -11.47 -17.13
N ILE A 127 0.60 -11.74 -16.60
CA ILE A 127 1.85 -11.83 -17.40
C ILE A 127 1.82 -12.89 -18.50
N THR A 128 0.99 -13.92 -18.37
CA THR A 128 0.79 -14.92 -19.42
C THR A 128 0.22 -14.32 -20.71
N LEU A 129 -0.55 -13.22 -20.61
CA LEU A 129 -1.09 -12.50 -21.77
C LEU A 129 -0.05 -11.59 -22.43
N THR A 130 0.98 -11.19 -21.71
CA THR A 130 2.04 -10.31 -22.20
C THR A 130 3.32 -11.05 -22.56
N GLY A 131 3.39 -12.37 -22.29
CA GLY A 131 4.60 -13.17 -22.51
C GLY A 131 5.70 -12.89 -21.47
N GLY A 132 5.34 -12.56 -20.23
CA GLY A 132 6.24 -12.35 -19.10
C GLY A 132 6.31 -10.89 -18.62
N TYR A 133 7.24 -10.64 -17.68
CA TYR A 133 7.50 -9.30 -17.12
C TYR A 133 8.26 -8.44 -18.14
N ARG A 134 7.54 -7.73 -18.97
CA ARG A 134 8.11 -6.85 -20.02
C ARG A 134 7.33 -5.56 -20.17
N ALA A 135 7.95 -4.58 -20.83
CA ALA A 135 7.25 -3.37 -21.23
C ALA A 135 6.18 -3.67 -22.29
N VAL A 136 5.00 -3.07 -22.12
CA VAL A 136 3.85 -3.19 -23.03
C VAL A 136 3.69 -1.88 -23.79
N GLY A 137 3.59 -1.97 -25.14
CA GLY A 137 3.45 -0.80 -26.00
C GLY A 137 4.73 -0.46 -26.79
N LYS A 138 5.62 -1.43 -27.03
CA LYS A 138 6.84 -1.23 -27.85
C LYS A 138 6.60 -1.32 -29.35
N SER A 139 5.62 -2.10 -29.82
CA SER A 139 5.19 -2.13 -31.21
C SER A 139 4.03 -1.15 -31.43
N PHE A 140 3.73 -0.86 -32.71
CA PHE A 140 2.59 0.00 -33.06
C PHE A 140 1.27 -0.60 -32.57
N ASP A 141 1.06 -1.89 -32.76
CA ASP A 141 -0.17 -2.58 -32.36
C ASP A 141 -0.36 -2.59 -30.85
N GLU A 142 0.72 -2.86 -30.09
CA GLU A 142 0.69 -2.78 -28.63
C GLU A 142 0.44 -1.34 -28.16
N ALA A 143 1.10 -0.35 -28.77
CA ALA A 143 0.93 1.06 -28.40
C ALA A 143 -0.52 1.52 -28.66
N LYS A 144 -1.08 1.11 -29.81
CA LYS A 144 -2.48 1.34 -30.16
C LYS A 144 -3.43 0.69 -29.14
N MET A 145 -3.19 -0.57 -28.78
CA MET A 145 -3.97 -1.28 -27.77
C MET A 145 -3.93 -0.57 -26.40
N VAL A 146 -2.75 -0.13 -25.95
CA VAL A 146 -2.60 0.62 -24.68
C VAL A 146 -3.40 1.92 -24.75
N TRP A 147 -3.29 2.67 -25.84
CA TRP A 147 -4.04 3.91 -26.07
C TRP A 147 -5.56 3.68 -26.06
N GLU A 148 -6.04 2.73 -26.85
CA GLU A 148 -7.47 2.43 -26.96
C GLU A 148 -8.04 1.93 -25.62
N THR A 149 -7.26 1.17 -24.85
CA THR A 149 -7.66 0.72 -23.52
C THR A 149 -7.74 1.89 -22.54
N ALA A 150 -6.76 2.81 -22.57
CA ALA A 150 -6.82 4.03 -21.78
C ALA A 150 -8.09 4.86 -22.10
N LYS A 151 -8.42 5.00 -23.39
CA LYS A 151 -9.66 5.70 -23.82
C LYS A 151 -10.93 4.99 -23.38
N ARG A 152 -10.96 3.65 -23.38
CA ARG A 152 -12.11 2.91 -22.83
C ARG A 152 -12.30 3.14 -21.33
N TYR A 153 -11.21 3.20 -20.54
CA TYR A 153 -11.31 3.54 -19.13
C TYR A 153 -11.74 4.99 -18.88
N GLU A 154 -11.28 5.92 -19.71
CA GLU A 154 -11.74 7.31 -19.69
C GLU A 154 -13.25 7.37 -19.93
N SER A 155 -13.75 6.68 -20.96
CA SER A 155 -15.18 6.60 -21.28
C SER A 155 -16.00 5.88 -20.21
N ALA A 156 -15.40 4.92 -19.49
CA ALA A 156 -15.99 4.21 -18.36
C ALA A 156 -16.07 5.06 -17.07
N GLY A 157 -15.57 6.31 -17.08
CA GLY A 157 -15.69 7.24 -15.96
C GLY A 157 -14.55 7.18 -14.95
N ALA A 158 -13.46 6.44 -15.20
CA ALA A 158 -12.26 6.52 -14.37
C ALA A 158 -11.77 7.98 -14.29
N PHE A 159 -11.31 8.43 -13.14
CA PHE A 159 -10.69 9.76 -13.02
C PHE A 159 -9.17 9.72 -13.27
N ALA A 160 -8.55 8.57 -13.04
CA ALA A 160 -7.12 8.37 -13.18
C ALA A 160 -6.78 7.02 -13.81
N ILE A 161 -5.56 6.91 -14.30
CA ILE A 161 -5.03 5.66 -14.85
C ILE A 161 -3.57 5.46 -14.46
N GLU A 162 -3.28 4.27 -13.98
CA GLU A 162 -1.91 3.81 -13.76
C GLU A 162 -1.34 3.25 -15.06
N LEU A 163 -0.16 3.75 -15.43
CA LEU A 163 0.62 3.31 -16.57
C LEU A 163 1.80 2.50 -16.03
N GLU A 164 1.72 1.16 -16.07
CA GLU A 164 2.79 0.29 -15.57
C GLU A 164 3.65 -0.23 -16.72
N VAL A 165 4.95 0.11 -16.64
CA VAL A 165 6.00 -0.35 -17.59
C VAL A 165 5.59 -0.13 -19.05
N VAL A 166 4.96 1.00 -19.33
CA VAL A 166 4.66 1.52 -20.66
C VAL A 166 5.84 2.39 -21.13
N PRO A 167 6.28 2.33 -22.41
CA PRO A 167 7.35 3.19 -22.90
C PRO A 167 7.09 4.68 -22.62
N GLY A 168 8.07 5.38 -22.03
CA GLY A 168 7.89 6.75 -21.53
C GLY A 168 7.44 7.76 -22.59
N LYS A 169 7.78 7.56 -23.87
CA LYS A 169 7.28 8.39 -24.99
C LYS A 169 5.78 8.18 -25.18
N LEU A 170 5.31 6.93 -25.16
CA LEU A 170 3.88 6.60 -25.28
C LEU A 170 3.11 7.14 -24.05
N ALA A 171 3.60 6.90 -22.83
CA ALA A 171 3.00 7.43 -21.61
C ALA A 171 2.86 8.97 -21.63
N SER A 172 3.89 9.68 -22.15
CA SER A 172 3.84 11.13 -22.33
C SER A 172 2.74 11.56 -23.30
N GLU A 173 2.57 10.84 -24.41
CA GLU A 173 1.54 11.17 -25.40
C GLU A 173 0.13 10.86 -24.90
N ILE A 174 -0.04 9.77 -24.14
CA ILE A 174 -1.30 9.46 -23.45
C ILE A 174 -1.64 10.59 -22.46
N THR A 175 -0.68 10.99 -21.62
CA THR A 175 -0.87 12.04 -20.61
C THR A 175 -1.38 13.36 -21.22
N LYS A 176 -0.83 13.75 -22.38
CA LYS A 176 -1.23 14.98 -23.08
C LYS A 176 -2.63 14.93 -23.69
N ARG A 177 -3.14 13.74 -24.05
CA ARG A 177 -4.33 13.56 -24.88
C ARG A 177 -5.51 12.92 -24.14
N THR A 178 -5.38 12.65 -22.86
CA THR A 178 -6.45 12.14 -22.00
C THR A 178 -6.84 13.15 -20.93
N SER A 179 -8.07 13.13 -20.48
CA SER A 179 -8.53 13.86 -19.30
C SER A 179 -8.15 13.14 -18.00
N LEU A 180 -7.79 11.85 -18.06
CA LEU A 180 -7.38 11.04 -16.92
C LEU A 180 -6.14 11.62 -16.24
N PHE A 181 -6.14 11.66 -14.91
CA PHE A 181 -4.92 11.89 -14.14
C PHE A 181 -4.01 10.67 -14.29
N THR A 182 -2.81 10.85 -14.83
CA THR A 182 -1.91 9.75 -15.19
C THR A 182 -0.88 9.48 -14.11
N ILE A 183 -0.71 8.21 -13.75
CA ILE A 183 0.20 7.74 -12.71
C ILE A 183 1.27 6.85 -13.35
N SER A 184 2.53 7.19 -13.19
CA SER A 184 3.65 6.42 -13.75
C SER A 184 4.21 5.43 -12.76
N LEU A 185 4.10 4.14 -13.08
CA LEU A 185 4.88 3.07 -12.47
C LEU A 185 5.83 2.49 -13.53
N GLY A 186 7.07 2.98 -13.56
CA GLY A 186 8.03 2.59 -14.58
C GLY A 186 7.78 3.12 -16.01
N SER A 187 6.91 4.09 -16.18
CA SER A 187 6.53 4.67 -17.48
C SER A 187 7.13 6.06 -17.74
N GLY A 188 8.24 6.34 -17.08
CA GLY A 188 8.98 7.59 -17.23
C GLY A 188 8.40 8.76 -16.41
N SER A 189 8.95 9.96 -16.64
CA SER A 189 8.72 11.12 -15.78
C SER A 189 7.69 12.12 -16.33
N LYS A 190 6.89 11.78 -17.32
CA LYS A 190 5.98 12.73 -17.98
C LYS A 190 4.50 12.56 -17.62
N CYS A 191 4.17 11.61 -16.73
CA CYS A 191 2.83 11.47 -16.14
C CYS A 191 2.61 12.50 -15.02
N ASP A 192 1.38 12.63 -14.55
CA ASP A 192 0.97 13.60 -13.53
C ASP A 192 1.46 13.19 -12.13
N ALA A 193 1.60 11.87 -11.87
CA ALA A 193 2.21 11.36 -10.65
C ALA A 193 3.38 10.41 -10.94
N GLN A 194 4.33 10.37 -10.01
CA GLN A 194 5.38 9.34 -9.96
C GLN A 194 5.08 8.39 -8.80
N TYR A 195 5.02 7.11 -9.11
CA TYR A 195 4.62 6.04 -8.20
C TYR A 195 5.71 4.98 -8.07
N LEU A 196 5.96 4.55 -6.85
CA LEU A 196 6.83 3.41 -6.50
C LEU A 196 6.31 2.70 -5.25
N PHE A 197 6.75 1.47 -5.06
CA PHE A 197 6.50 0.71 -3.83
C PHE A 197 7.48 1.14 -2.72
N SER A 198 6.98 1.34 -1.50
CA SER A 198 7.83 1.66 -0.33
C SER A 198 8.87 0.57 -0.07
N ALA A 199 8.52 -0.70 -0.24
CA ALA A 199 9.46 -1.80 -0.09
C ALA A 199 10.70 -1.67 -0.99
N ASP A 200 10.51 -1.19 -2.24
CA ASP A 200 11.62 -0.95 -3.17
C ASP A 200 12.44 0.28 -2.77
N ILE A 201 11.76 1.39 -2.44
CA ILE A 201 12.39 2.66 -2.03
C ILE A 201 13.27 2.48 -0.81
N LEU A 202 12.73 1.78 0.20
CA LEU A 202 13.35 1.59 1.50
C LEU A 202 14.31 0.39 1.52
N GLY A 203 14.19 -0.54 0.57
CA GLY A 203 14.95 -1.79 0.58
C GLY A 203 14.61 -2.64 1.80
N GLU A 204 13.31 -2.86 2.04
CA GLU A 204 12.80 -3.66 3.16
C GLU A 204 13.13 -5.15 3.02
N LYS A 205 13.32 -5.61 1.77
CA LYS A 205 13.62 -6.99 1.43
C LYS A 205 14.91 -7.09 0.63
N ASN A 206 15.63 -8.19 0.82
CA ASN A 206 16.82 -8.52 0.02
C ASN A 206 16.43 -9.40 -1.16
N ASP A 207 15.48 -8.94 -1.95
CA ASP A 207 14.98 -9.64 -3.12
C ASP A 207 15.22 -8.84 -4.41
N PHE A 208 14.64 -9.32 -5.51
CA PHE A 208 14.75 -8.70 -6.82
C PHE A 208 14.18 -7.27 -6.79
N LEU A 209 15.01 -6.31 -7.22
CA LEU A 209 14.59 -4.93 -7.44
C LEU A 209 14.11 -4.76 -8.88
N PRO A 210 12.85 -4.39 -9.13
CA PRO A 210 12.36 -4.12 -10.48
C PRO A 210 13.21 -3.06 -11.19
N ARG A 211 13.46 -3.25 -12.48
CA ARG A 211 14.31 -2.34 -13.28
C ARG A 211 13.88 -0.87 -13.22
N HIS A 212 12.62 -0.61 -13.01
CA HIS A 212 12.03 0.74 -12.94
C HIS A 212 12.05 1.34 -11.54
N ALA A 213 12.36 0.54 -10.51
CA ALA A 213 12.45 1.00 -9.14
C ALA A 213 13.86 1.52 -8.83
N LYS A 214 13.93 2.43 -7.86
CA LYS A 214 15.19 2.93 -7.31
C LYS A 214 15.18 2.74 -5.80
N ARG A 215 16.17 2.02 -5.32
CA ARG A 215 16.41 1.82 -3.89
C ARG A 215 17.21 2.99 -3.34
N TYR A 216 16.77 3.60 -2.26
CA TYR A 216 17.43 4.71 -1.57
C TYR A 216 18.06 4.29 -0.25
N LYS A 217 17.55 3.20 0.36
CA LYS A 217 18.04 2.60 1.61
C LYS A 217 18.07 1.08 1.47
N THR A 218 18.67 0.40 2.44
CA THR A 218 18.78 -1.06 2.51
C THR A 218 18.35 -1.53 3.91
N LEU A 219 17.10 -1.21 4.27
CA LEU A 219 16.58 -1.45 5.62
C LEU A 219 16.54 -2.93 6.01
N PHE A 220 16.52 -3.85 5.03
CA PHE A 220 16.62 -5.29 5.33
C PHE A 220 17.85 -5.63 6.19
N LYS A 221 18.97 -4.91 6.02
CA LYS A 221 20.18 -5.13 6.85
C LYS A 221 19.97 -4.70 8.30
N GLU A 222 19.18 -3.67 8.53
CA GLU A 222 18.85 -3.22 9.89
C GLU A 222 17.82 -4.16 10.54
N HIS A 223 16.88 -4.68 9.76
CA HIS A 223 15.96 -5.74 10.21
C HIS A 223 16.72 -7.00 10.64
N ASP A 224 17.73 -7.42 9.85
CA ASP A 224 18.58 -8.56 10.21
C ASP A 224 19.35 -8.33 11.51
N LYS A 225 19.89 -7.13 11.74
CA LYS A 225 20.54 -6.78 13.00
C LYS A 225 19.57 -6.88 14.18
N ILE A 226 18.40 -6.24 14.06
CA ILE A 226 17.38 -6.30 15.11
C ILE A 226 16.94 -7.74 15.38
N HIS A 227 16.81 -8.56 14.34
CA HIS A 227 16.48 -9.97 14.50
C HIS A 227 17.54 -10.73 15.29
N ASN A 228 18.83 -10.51 14.99
CA ASN A 228 19.94 -11.13 15.70
C ASN A 228 20.01 -10.68 17.19
N GLU A 229 19.75 -9.40 17.46
CA GLU A 229 19.67 -8.91 18.84
C GLU A 229 18.53 -9.57 19.62
N ARG A 230 17.37 -9.79 18.99
CA ARG A 230 16.27 -10.56 19.61
C ARG A 230 16.69 -12.00 19.92
N ILE A 231 17.40 -12.65 19.00
CA ILE A 231 17.94 -14.02 19.22
C ILE A 231 18.91 -14.01 20.44
N ASN A 232 19.80 -13.03 20.52
CA ASN A 232 20.77 -12.93 21.60
C ASN A 232 20.05 -12.72 22.94
N ALA A 233 19.09 -11.81 23.03
CA ALA A 233 18.31 -11.59 24.25
C ALA A 233 17.58 -12.86 24.72
N TYR A 234 16.99 -13.64 23.80
CA TYR A 234 16.36 -14.92 24.17
C TYR A 234 17.39 -15.95 24.63
N LYS A 235 18.60 -16.00 24.04
CA LYS A 235 19.67 -16.89 24.50
C LYS A 235 20.17 -16.52 25.90
N GLU A 236 20.31 -15.25 26.22
CA GLU A 236 20.65 -14.75 27.55
C GLU A 236 19.58 -15.19 28.56
N PHE A 237 18.29 -14.98 28.26
CA PHE A 237 17.20 -15.44 29.10
C PHE A 237 17.21 -16.95 29.33
N ILE A 238 17.44 -17.76 28.29
CA ILE A 238 17.57 -19.23 28.41
C ILE A 238 18.73 -19.59 29.31
N ASN A 239 19.89 -18.96 29.12
CA ASN A 239 21.05 -19.18 29.98
C ASN A 239 20.77 -18.86 31.43
N ASP A 240 20.10 -17.76 31.71
CA ASP A 240 19.76 -17.37 33.09
C ASP A 240 18.83 -18.40 33.75
N VAL A 241 17.84 -18.91 33.00
CA VAL A 241 16.92 -19.95 33.48
C VAL A 241 17.67 -21.26 33.75
N ASP A 242 18.48 -21.73 32.79
CA ASP A 242 19.19 -23.00 32.84
C ASP A 242 20.26 -23.03 33.99
N ASN A 243 20.82 -21.87 34.31
CA ASN A 243 21.82 -21.73 35.37
C ASN A 243 21.25 -21.19 36.69
N ASN A 244 19.93 -21.11 36.84
CA ASN A 244 19.22 -20.57 38.03
C ASN A 244 19.62 -19.12 38.36
N LEU A 245 20.03 -18.34 37.37
CA LEU A 245 20.40 -16.92 37.59
C LEU A 245 19.18 -16.00 37.57
N PHE A 246 18.04 -16.51 37.07
CA PHE A 246 16.78 -15.77 37.03
C PHE A 246 16.04 -15.70 38.38
N GLU A 247 16.52 -16.39 39.43
CA GLU A 247 15.94 -16.41 40.77
C GLU A 247 16.38 -15.22 41.66
N ASP A 248 16.65 -14.08 41.10
CA ASP A 248 16.93 -12.87 41.87
C ASP A 248 15.69 -12.43 42.66
N LYS A 249 15.86 -12.11 43.95
CA LYS A 249 14.83 -11.51 44.82
C LYS A 249 14.12 -10.32 44.17
N LYS A 250 14.76 -9.67 43.22
CA LYS A 250 14.21 -8.57 42.44
C LYS A 250 13.04 -9.00 41.54
N TYR A 251 13.04 -10.25 41.06
CA TYR A 251 12.05 -10.79 40.11
C TYR A 251 11.05 -11.74 40.76
N SER A 252 11.22 -12.06 42.05
CA SER A 252 10.30 -12.91 42.79
C SER A 252 9.40 -12.09 43.70
N VAL A 253 8.18 -12.56 43.90
CA VAL A 253 7.24 -11.97 44.84
C VAL A 253 7.40 -12.69 46.18
N SER A 254 7.71 -11.94 47.22
CA SER A 254 7.82 -12.49 48.58
C SER A 254 6.44 -12.80 49.16
N MET A 255 6.36 -13.87 49.94
CA MET A 255 5.22 -14.21 50.80
C MET A 255 5.65 -14.09 52.25
N ASP A 256 4.73 -13.70 53.13
CA ASP A 256 4.94 -13.68 54.55
C ASP A 256 5.10 -15.10 55.07
N ASP A 257 6.18 -15.35 55.86
CA ASP A 257 6.50 -16.68 56.39
C ASP A 257 5.40 -17.24 57.30
N GLU A 258 4.66 -16.40 58.01
CA GLU A 258 3.54 -16.84 58.87
C GLU A 258 2.38 -17.39 57.99
N VAL A 259 2.09 -16.74 56.87
CA VAL A 259 1.07 -17.20 55.93
C VAL A 259 1.50 -18.51 55.27
N LEU A 260 2.78 -18.63 54.87
CA LEU A 260 3.32 -19.85 54.31
C LEU A 260 3.24 -21.02 55.31
N ASN A 261 3.66 -20.81 56.58
CA ASN A 261 3.61 -21.84 57.61
C ASN A 261 2.17 -22.28 57.91
N LYS A 262 1.19 -21.38 57.92
CA LYS A 262 -0.23 -21.73 58.03
C LYS A 262 -0.70 -22.63 56.88
N LEU A 263 -0.26 -22.35 55.67
CA LEU A 263 -0.58 -23.17 54.50
C LEU A 263 0.08 -24.57 54.59
N ILE A 264 1.36 -24.65 54.94
CA ILE A 264 2.09 -25.91 55.11
C ILE A 264 1.37 -26.79 56.15
N ASN A 265 1.05 -26.23 57.34
CA ASN A 265 0.33 -26.96 58.35
C ASN A 265 -1.07 -27.44 57.92
N PHE A 266 -1.72 -26.75 57.01
CA PHE A 266 -3.00 -27.21 56.45
C PHE A 266 -2.80 -28.34 55.44
N ILE A 267 -1.76 -28.31 54.64
CA ILE A 267 -1.44 -29.36 53.65
C ILE A 267 -1.05 -30.66 54.32
N ASP A 268 -0.20 -30.58 55.35
CA ASP A 268 0.33 -31.76 56.07
C ASP A 268 -0.71 -32.48 56.97
N LYS A 269 -1.86 -31.83 57.23
CA LYS A 269 -3.01 -32.42 57.95
C LYS A 269 -4.01 -33.17 57.06
N LYS A 270 -3.81 -33.14 55.77
CA LYS A 270 -4.61 -33.89 54.78
C LYS A 270 -3.90 -35.15 54.34
#